data_c5dff86fb5f039ac145bb479861d14dc
#
_entry.id   c5dff86fb5f039ac145bb479861d14dc
#
_cell.length_a   1.000
_cell.length_b   1.000
_cell.length_c   1.000
_cell.angle_alpha   90.00
_cell.angle_beta   90.00
_cell.angle_gamma   90.00
#
_symmetry.space_group_name_H-M   'P 1'
#
loop_
_entity.id
_entity.type
_entity.pdbx_description
1 polymer ?
#
loop_
_entity_poly.entity_id
_entity_poly.type
_entity_poly.pdbx_seq_one_letter_code
_entity_poly.pdbx_strand_id
1 'polypeptide(L)'
;MKKNFHKNMLITGACLALLFGGIVNVRAIAPEEYEAVQQSRTIKGTVVDKNGEAVIGANVVVKGTSKGTITDVDGRFTLNGVPEKAVLSVTFVGYKSKEITLKSGQSQIKVELSDDAELLDEVVVVGYGTMKKRDLSGAVSQIKGDDLM
;
A
#
# COMPACT_ATOMS: atom_id res chain seq x y z
N MET A 1 -30.07 16.17 -29.68
CA MET A 1 -29.47 15.91 -30.99
C MET A 1 -28.65 17.08 -31.53
N LYS A 2 -27.67 17.64 -30.81
CA LYS A 2 -26.88 18.81 -31.29
C LYS A 2 -25.35 18.72 -30.98
N LYS A 3 -24.80 17.53 -30.71
CA LYS A 3 -23.36 17.39 -30.33
C LYS A 3 -22.43 16.79 -31.38
N ASN A 4 -22.95 16.35 -32.57
CA ASN A 4 -22.12 15.67 -33.58
C ASN A 4 -21.86 16.51 -34.86
N PHE A 5 -22.30 17.76 -34.89
CA PHE A 5 -22.16 18.58 -36.10
C PHE A 5 -20.76 19.20 -36.27
N HIS A 6 -20.05 19.45 -35.14
CA HIS A 6 -18.71 20.05 -35.22
C HIS A 6 -17.56 19.06 -35.50
N LYS A 7 -17.80 17.75 -35.32
CA LYS A 7 -16.75 16.75 -35.53
C LYS A 7 -16.51 16.39 -37.00
N ASN A 8 -17.52 16.54 -37.84
CA ASN A 8 -17.44 16.21 -39.27
C ASN A 8 -17.02 17.40 -40.14
N MET A 9 -17.04 18.63 -39.63
CA MET A 9 -16.64 19.82 -40.38
C MET A 9 -15.13 20.01 -40.47
N LEU A 10 -14.37 19.37 -39.55
CA LEU A 10 -12.89 19.43 -39.54
C LEU A 10 -12.24 18.44 -40.52
N ILE A 11 -12.96 17.42 -41.00
CA ILE A 11 -12.39 16.38 -41.87
C ILE A 11 -12.52 16.77 -43.34
N THR A 12 -13.48 17.62 -43.71
CA THR A 12 -13.70 18.04 -45.10
C THR A 12 -12.79 19.17 -45.58
N GLY A 13 -12.11 19.88 -44.62
CA GLY A 13 -11.17 20.95 -44.99
C GLY A 13 -9.77 20.47 -45.40
N ALA A 14 -9.40 19.24 -45.06
CA ALA A 14 -8.05 18.72 -45.34
C ALA A 14 -7.87 18.13 -46.75
N CYS A 15 -8.94 17.82 -47.47
CA CYS A 15 -8.86 17.19 -48.79
C CYS A 15 -8.71 18.18 -49.98
N LEU A 16 -9.00 19.47 -49.78
CA LEU A 16 -8.95 20.44 -50.88
C LEU A 16 -7.58 21.11 -51.09
N ALA A 17 -6.64 20.90 -50.19
CA ALA A 17 -5.29 21.50 -50.24
C ALA A 17 -4.28 20.72 -51.07
N LEU A 18 -4.64 19.54 -51.63
CA LEU A 18 -3.70 18.66 -52.39
C LEU A 18 -3.60 18.94 -53.86
N LEU A 19 -4.37 19.93 -54.42
CA LEU A 19 -4.34 20.22 -55.85
C LEU A 19 -3.48 21.41 -56.27
N PHE A 20 -2.85 22.13 -55.32
CA PHE A 20 -1.86 23.12 -55.60
C PHE A 20 -0.50 22.65 -55.11
N GLY A 21 0.34 22.18 -56.03
CA GLY A 21 1.67 21.60 -55.75
C GLY A 21 2.67 22.55 -55.05
N GLY A 22 2.42 22.80 -53.77
CA GLY A 22 3.36 23.40 -52.85
C GLY A 22 3.80 22.32 -51.87
N ILE A 23 5.14 22.07 -51.83
CA ILE A 23 5.76 21.19 -50.84
C ILE A 23 5.59 21.82 -49.44
N VAL A 24 4.43 21.55 -48.81
CA VAL A 24 4.24 21.90 -47.42
C VAL A 24 4.98 20.84 -46.59
N ASN A 25 6.16 21.21 -46.08
CA ASN A 25 6.81 20.44 -45.03
C ASN A 25 5.89 20.44 -43.83
N VAL A 26 4.96 19.47 -43.76
CA VAL A 26 4.20 19.18 -42.55
C VAL A 26 5.20 18.56 -41.59
N ARG A 27 5.85 19.40 -40.79
CA ARG A 27 6.54 18.95 -39.60
C ARG A 27 5.48 18.31 -38.73
N ALA A 28 5.49 17.00 -38.62
CA ALA A 28 4.70 16.30 -37.64
C ALA A 28 5.13 16.84 -36.27
N ILE A 29 4.28 17.72 -35.73
CA ILE A 29 4.37 18.11 -34.32
C ILE A 29 3.99 16.81 -33.60
N ALA A 30 4.99 16.12 -33.06
CA ALA A 30 4.75 15.02 -32.13
C ALA A 30 3.79 15.56 -31.08
N PRO A 31 2.72 14.84 -30.72
CA PRO A 31 1.91 15.25 -29.59
C PRO A 31 2.84 15.35 -28.39
N GLU A 32 3.05 16.56 -27.88
CA GLU A 32 3.66 16.74 -26.58
C GLU A 32 2.81 15.94 -25.62
N GLU A 33 3.40 14.91 -25.05
CA GLU A 33 2.82 14.13 -23.99
C GLU A 33 2.60 15.10 -22.84
N TYR A 34 1.41 15.66 -22.75
CA TYR A 34 1.02 16.49 -21.63
C TYR A 34 1.06 15.58 -20.41
N GLU A 35 2.21 15.52 -19.74
CA GLU A 35 2.25 15.00 -18.38
C GLU A 35 1.24 15.81 -17.60
N ALA A 36 0.09 15.19 -17.32
CA ALA A 36 -0.91 15.77 -16.47
C ALA A 36 -0.20 16.12 -15.16
N VAL A 37 0.04 17.40 -14.94
CA VAL A 37 0.62 17.90 -13.69
C VAL A 37 -0.33 17.46 -12.59
N GLN A 38 -0.04 16.30 -12.02
CA GLN A 38 -0.80 15.79 -10.88
C GLN A 38 -0.58 16.77 -9.75
N GLN A 39 -1.62 17.53 -9.44
CA GLN A 39 -1.60 18.42 -8.28
C GLN A 39 -1.26 17.58 -7.06
N SER A 40 -0.05 17.77 -6.58
CA SER A 40 0.47 17.07 -5.41
C SER A 40 0.36 17.98 -4.20
N ARG A 41 -0.04 17.39 -3.07
CA ARG A 41 -0.25 18.12 -1.81
C ARG A 41 0.51 17.48 -0.67
N THR A 42 0.63 18.21 0.42
CA THR A 42 1.18 17.70 1.68
C THR A 42 0.03 17.21 2.57
N ILE A 43 0.14 15.99 3.05
CA ILE A 43 -0.77 15.40 4.03
C ILE A 43 -0.05 15.31 5.37
N LYS A 44 -0.70 15.82 6.41
CA LYS A 44 -0.27 15.66 7.81
C LYS A 44 -1.28 14.76 8.51
N GLY A 45 -0.80 13.92 9.42
CA GLY A 45 -1.71 13.06 10.15
C GLY A 45 -1.12 12.56 11.45
N THR A 46 -1.97 11.87 12.21
CA THR A 46 -1.59 11.19 13.45
C THR A 46 -2.12 9.78 13.40
N VAL A 47 -1.27 8.82 13.79
CA VAL A 47 -1.63 7.41 13.93
C VAL A 47 -1.73 7.09 15.42
N VAL A 48 -2.86 6.53 15.82
CA VAL A 48 -3.14 6.12 17.19
C VAL A 48 -3.66 4.68 17.20
N ASP A 49 -3.59 4.06 18.34
CA ASP A 49 -4.24 2.78 18.60
C ASP A 49 -5.72 2.96 19.02
N LYS A 50 -6.40 1.85 19.34
CA LYS A 50 -7.78 1.86 19.84
C LYS A 50 -7.97 2.58 21.19
N ASN A 51 -6.90 2.75 21.99
CA ASN A 51 -6.91 3.44 23.27
C ASN A 51 -6.63 4.94 23.10
N GLY A 52 -6.28 5.37 21.89
CA GLY A 52 -5.89 6.73 21.57
C GLY A 52 -4.41 7.02 21.82
N GLU A 53 -3.60 6.00 22.09
CA GLU A 53 -2.16 6.12 22.28
C GLU A 53 -1.45 6.30 20.93
N ALA A 54 -0.38 7.09 20.91
CA ALA A 54 0.40 7.36 19.70
C ALA A 54 1.15 6.11 19.24
N VAL A 55 0.97 5.71 17.98
CA VAL A 55 1.72 4.61 17.37
C VAL A 55 2.99 5.15 16.73
N ILE A 56 4.12 4.91 17.40
CA ILE A 56 5.46 5.40 17.02
C ILE A 56 6.06 4.46 15.98
N GLY A 57 6.66 4.99 14.91
CA GLY A 57 7.33 4.18 13.89
C GLY A 57 6.40 3.45 12.93
N ALA A 58 5.10 3.78 12.91
CA ALA A 58 4.18 3.25 11.91
C ALA A 58 4.57 3.70 10.51
N ASN A 59 4.56 2.76 9.57
CA ASN A 59 4.87 3.04 8.17
C ASN A 59 3.61 3.54 7.44
N VAL A 60 3.70 4.70 6.81
CA VAL A 60 2.63 5.35 6.04
C VAL A 60 3.08 5.50 4.60
N VAL A 61 2.44 4.80 3.67
CA VAL A 61 2.84 4.74 2.25
C VAL A 61 1.67 5.14 1.36
N VAL A 62 1.94 5.87 0.29
CA VAL A 62 0.96 6.09 -0.80
C VAL A 62 0.91 4.86 -1.68
N LYS A 63 -0.22 4.15 -1.68
CA LYS A 63 -0.42 2.92 -2.44
C LYS A 63 -0.16 3.15 -3.93
N GLY A 64 0.60 2.23 -4.54
CA GLY A 64 0.99 2.33 -5.95
C GLY A 64 2.14 3.29 -6.25
N THR A 65 2.81 3.81 -5.22
CA THR A 65 4.01 4.66 -5.37
C THR A 65 5.10 4.24 -4.39
N SER A 66 6.32 4.78 -4.56
CA SER A 66 7.41 4.62 -3.60
C SER A 66 7.42 5.71 -2.50
N LYS A 67 6.39 6.57 -2.45
CA LYS A 67 6.31 7.66 -1.47
C LYS A 67 5.79 7.14 -0.14
N GLY A 68 6.56 7.34 0.92
CA GLY A 68 6.21 6.93 2.27
C GLY A 68 6.95 7.74 3.32
N THR A 69 6.51 7.59 4.56
CA THR A 69 7.11 8.17 5.75
C THR A 69 6.81 7.28 6.95
N ILE A 70 7.45 7.56 8.07
CA ILE A 70 7.17 6.90 9.36
C ILE A 70 6.63 7.92 10.36
N THR A 71 5.86 7.47 11.36
CA THR A 71 5.37 8.31 12.43
C THR A 71 6.45 8.62 13.46
N ASP A 72 6.40 9.82 14.02
CA ASP A 72 7.29 10.29 15.08
C ASP A 72 6.83 9.81 16.48
N VAL A 73 7.48 10.32 17.53
CA VAL A 73 7.22 9.98 18.94
C VAL A 73 5.82 10.36 19.43
N ASP A 74 5.16 11.30 18.74
CA ASP A 74 3.77 11.71 18.99
C ASP A 74 2.79 10.99 18.04
N GLY A 75 3.24 10.00 17.27
CA GLY A 75 2.47 9.32 16.26
C GLY A 75 2.12 10.18 15.05
N ARG A 76 2.77 11.35 14.88
CA ARG A 76 2.51 12.28 13.78
C ARG A 76 3.34 11.93 12.56
N PHE A 77 2.81 12.25 11.39
CA PHE A 77 3.55 12.14 10.14
C PHE A 77 3.27 13.31 9.19
N THR A 78 4.21 13.54 8.28
CA THR A 78 4.03 14.49 7.18
C THR A 78 4.47 13.80 5.89
N LEU A 79 3.60 13.78 4.89
CA LEU A 79 3.82 13.14 3.61
C LEU A 79 3.63 14.15 2.49
N ASN A 80 4.68 14.41 1.73
CA ASN A 80 4.70 15.39 0.64
C ASN A 80 4.46 14.74 -0.72
N GLY A 81 3.95 15.51 -1.66
CA GLY A 81 3.79 15.07 -3.03
C GLY A 81 2.70 14.01 -3.22
N VAL A 82 1.65 14.04 -2.41
CA VAL A 82 0.53 13.09 -2.45
C VAL A 82 -0.49 13.51 -3.50
N PRO A 83 -0.87 12.63 -4.45
CA PRO A 83 -1.94 12.90 -5.42
C PRO A 83 -3.29 13.17 -4.73
N GLU A 84 -4.19 13.90 -5.38
CA GLU A 84 -5.48 14.24 -4.79
C GLU A 84 -6.35 13.04 -4.39
N LYS A 85 -6.36 12.00 -5.21
CA LYS A 85 -7.16 10.78 -4.99
C LYS A 85 -6.27 9.60 -4.60
N ALA A 86 -5.37 9.82 -3.66
CA ALA A 86 -4.47 8.76 -3.21
C ALA A 86 -5.12 7.88 -2.14
N VAL A 87 -4.67 6.62 -2.08
CA VAL A 87 -4.95 5.71 -0.97
C VAL A 87 -3.68 5.61 -0.14
N LEU A 88 -3.78 5.88 1.15
CA LEU A 88 -2.70 5.66 2.10
C LEU A 88 -2.84 4.26 2.71
N SER A 89 -1.75 3.53 2.78
CA SER A 89 -1.62 2.30 3.52
C SER A 89 -0.79 2.56 4.77
N VAL A 90 -1.35 2.26 5.93
CA VAL A 90 -0.68 2.40 7.22
C VAL A 90 -0.47 1.03 7.82
N THR A 91 0.78 0.71 8.17
CA THR A 91 1.17 -0.60 8.69
C THR A 91 2.09 -0.44 9.90
N PHE A 92 1.89 -1.30 10.89
CA PHE A 92 2.77 -1.41 12.06
C PHE A 92 2.74 -2.84 12.62
N VAL A 93 3.83 -3.28 13.22
CA VAL A 93 3.94 -4.63 13.80
C VAL A 93 2.94 -4.79 14.94
N GLY A 94 2.15 -5.88 14.94
CA GLY A 94 1.12 -6.15 15.94
C GLY A 94 -0.22 -5.46 15.69
N TYR A 95 -0.37 -4.75 14.56
CA TYR A 95 -1.62 -4.08 14.18
C TYR A 95 -2.08 -4.50 12.78
N LYS A 96 -3.38 -4.55 12.57
CA LYS A 96 -3.97 -4.76 11.25
C LYS A 96 -3.65 -3.58 10.34
N SER A 97 -3.20 -3.87 9.12
CA SER A 97 -2.97 -2.84 8.11
C SER A 97 -4.25 -2.08 7.79
N LYS A 98 -4.17 -0.75 7.65
CA LYS A 98 -5.32 0.10 7.35
C LYS A 98 -5.11 0.90 6.09
N GLU A 99 -6.05 0.82 5.17
CA GLU A 99 -6.07 1.63 3.96
C GLU A 99 -7.08 2.79 4.10
N ILE A 100 -6.67 3.98 3.68
CA ILE A 100 -7.48 5.20 3.80
C ILE A 100 -7.48 5.92 2.47
N THR A 101 -8.66 6.08 1.87
CA THR A 101 -8.83 6.89 0.67
C THR A 101 -8.92 8.36 1.04
N LEU A 102 -8.01 9.18 0.50
CA LEU A 102 -8.01 10.62 0.73
C LEU A 102 -9.10 11.31 -0.08
N LYS A 103 -9.81 12.23 0.56
CA LYS A 103 -10.77 13.10 -0.10
C LYS A 103 -10.06 14.31 -0.73
N SER A 104 -10.62 14.87 -1.80
CA SER A 104 -10.12 16.12 -2.40
C SER A 104 -10.12 17.24 -1.35
N GLY A 105 -9.03 18.02 -1.29
CA GLY A 105 -8.86 19.09 -0.31
C GLY A 105 -8.49 18.66 1.11
N GLN A 106 -8.48 17.35 1.41
CA GLN A 106 -8.12 16.88 2.75
C GLN A 106 -6.60 16.95 2.94
N SER A 107 -6.14 17.75 3.90
CA SER A 107 -4.73 17.92 4.26
C SER A 107 -4.36 17.35 5.63
N GLN A 108 -5.38 17.02 6.46
CA GLN A 108 -5.17 16.42 7.78
C GLN A 108 -6.00 15.15 7.93
N ILE A 109 -5.41 14.13 8.57
CA ILE A 109 -6.08 12.86 8.85
C ILE A 109 -5.69 12.32 10.22
N LYS A 110 -6.62 11.63 10.87
CA LYS A 110 -6.36 10.80 12.05
C LYS A 110 -6.60 9.34 11.66
N VAL A 111 -5.64 8.49 11.94
CA VAL A 111 -5.68 7.07 11.66
C VAL A 111 -5.71 6.31 12.97
N GLU A 112 -6.69 5.46 13.15
CA GLU A 112 -6.77 4.55 14.30
C GLU A 112 -6.48 3.15 13.81
N LEU A 113 -5.47 2.49 14.37
CA LEU A 113 -5.10 1.11 14.09
C LEU A 113 -5.76 0.18 15.10
N SER A 114 -6.16 -0.99 14.65
CA SER A 114 -6.67 -2.06 15.49
C SER A 114 -5.60 -3.13 15.67
N ASP A 115 -5.51 -3.71 16.86
CA ASP A 115 -4.60 -4.80 17.15
C ASP A 115 -4.86 -5.98 16.21
N ASP A 116 -3.80 -6.64 15.79
CA ASP A 116 -3.89 -7.89 15.05
C ASP A 116 -3.82 -9.06 16.02
N ALA A 117 -4.98 -9.42 16.58
CA ALA A 117 -5.09 -10.50 17.56
C ALA A 117 -4.68 -11.87 16.98
N GLU A 118 -4.77 -12.05 15.65
CA GLU A 118 -4.42 -13.31 15.00
C GLU A 118 -2.92 -13.59 15.07
N LEU A 119 -2.07 -12.54 15.04
CA LEU A 119 -0.62 -12.69 15.19
C LEU A 119 -0.21 -13.13 16.60
N LEU A 120 -1.01 -12.83 17.63
CA LEU A 120 -0.73 -13.22 19.00
C LEU A 120 -1.13 -14.68 19.29
N ASP A 121 -2.16 -15.19 18.63
CA ASP A 121 -2.59 -16.59 18.79
C ASP A 121 -1.64 -17.58 18.08
N GLU A 122 -1.04 -17.19 16.96
CA GLU A 122 -0.13 -18.06 16.20
C GLU A 122 1.23 -18.24 16.90
N VAL A 123 1.69 -17.25 17.67
CA VAL A 123 2.95 -17.32 18.41
C VAL A 123 2.83 -18.19 19.66
N VAL A 124 1.64 -18.35 20.23
CA VAL A 124 1.41 -19.18 21.44
C VAL A 124 1.31 -20.67 21.12
N VAL A 125 0.93 -21.04 19.89
CA VAL A 125 0.75 -22.46 19.50
C VAL A 125 2.05 -23.13 19.05
N VAL A 126 3.07 -22.39 18.62
CA VAL A 126 4.34 -22.97 18.10
C VAL A 126 5.37 -23.20 19.20
N GLY A 127 5.12 -22.80 20.41
CA GLY A 127 6.16 -22.72 21.44
C GLY A 127 6.14 -23.73 22.55
N TYR A 128 5.60 -24.91 22.52
CA TYR A 128 5.92 -26.00 23.46
C TYR A 128 5.13 -27.25 23.05
N GLY A 129 5.73 -28.01 22.15
CA GLY A 129 5.42 -29.43 22.04
C GLY A 129 5.64 -30.04 23.43
N THR A 130 4.58 -30.33 24.13
CA THR A 130 4.63 -31.24 25.28
C THR A 130 5.14 -32.57 24.77
N MET A 131 6.42 -32.81 24.91
CA MET A 131 6.96 -34.17 24.87
C MET A 131 6.15 -34.97 25.88
N LYS A 132 5.20 -35.73 25.39
CA LYS A 132 4.52 -36.74 26.21
C LYS A 132 5.62 -37.67 26.72
N LYS A 133 5.79 -37.67 28.03
CA LYS A 133 6.68 -38.51 28.83
C LYS A 133 6.36 -40.02 28.71
N ARG A 134 5.83 -40.48 27.58
CA ARG A 134 5.39 -41.87 27.35
C ARG A 134 6.33 -42.71 26.51
N ASP A 135 7.32 -42.10 25.90
CA ASP A 135 8.24 -42.83 25.04
C ASP A 135 9.61 -43.16 25.67
N LEU A 136 9.73 -42.95 27.02
CA LEU A 136 10.95 -43.26 27.77
C LEU A 136 10.83 -44.57 28.61
N SER A 137 9.75 -45.33 28.43
CA SER A 137 9.57 -46.62 29.15
C SER A 137 9.71 -47.85 28.25
N GLY A 138 10.59 -47.79 27.26
CA GLY A 138 10.75 -48.90 26.32
C GLY A 138 12.18 -49.35 26.11
N ALA A 139 13.10 -49.24 27.06
CA ALA A 139 14.39 -49.90 26.98
C ALA A 139 15.11 -49.98 28.35
N VAL A 140 14.45 -50.55 29.33
CA VAL A 140 15.19 -51.12 30.45
C VAL A 140 15.03 -52.65 30.34
N SER A 141 15.87 -53.23 29.55
CA SER A 141 16.09 -54.67 29.57
C SER A 141 16.69 -54.99 30.94
N GLN A 142 15.90 -55.65 31.83
CA GLN A 142 16.34 -56.27 33.02
C GLN A 142 17.25 -57.45 32.59
N ILE A 143 18.53 -57.28 32.81
CA ILE A 143 19.47 -58.40 32.84
C ILE A 143 19.24 -59.07 34.19
N LYS A 144 18.49 -60.14 34.17
CA LYS A 144 18.30 -61.03 35.30
C LYS A 144 19.64 -61.81 35.44
N GLY A 145 20.38 -61.42 36.48
CA GLY A 145 21.55 -62.18 36.88
C GLY A 145 21.14 -63.48 37.56
N ASP A 146 21.20 -64.55 36.82
CA ASP A 146 21.24 -65.90 37.33
C ASP A 146 22.12 -66.69 36.36
N ASP A 147 23.39 -66.76 36.66
CA ASP A 147 24.28 -67.87 36.37
C ASP A 147 25.68 -67.50 36.85
N LEU A 148 25.89 -67.73 38.14
CA LEU A 148 27.23 -67.97 38.70
C LEU A 148 27.11 -69.19 39.61
N MET A 149 27.34 -70.35 39.02
CA MET A 149 27.94 -71.48 39.66
C MET A 149 28.93 -72.17 38.67
#